data_8bd0a60b84bb1105394712ac33494883
#
_entry.id   8bd0a60b84bb1105394712ac33494883
#
_cell.length_a   1.000
_cell.length_b   1.000
_cell.length_c   1.000
_cell.angle_alpha   90.00
_cell.angle_beta   90.00
_cell.angle_gamma   90.00
#
_symmetry.space_group_name_H-M   'P 1'
#
loop_
_entity.id
_entity.type
_entity.pdbx_description
1 polymer ?
#
loop_
_entity_poly.entity_id
_entity_poly.type
_entity_poly.pdbx_seq_one_letter_code
_entity_poly.pdbx_strand_id
1 'polypeptide(L)'
;YVVALDIGGRNPNADYSVISVIDRAAMIDGGVEECIATYRFHLDQDLTVWRAVQVAEWFCHALLAVEANSLDPKGQEGDHTLTILDTIKEHYDNLFSRTDPVQIREGRPKRYGFHTNAASKTDLVTQMTKRLREILYIERDKRALDEIEWYELKPDGSYGAVEGKHDDIYMSRAIALKVSQLMELPVELRTNTTY
;
A
#
# COMPACT_ATOMS: atom_id res chain seq x y z
N TYR A 1 2.62 -9.05 -8.33
CA TYR A 1 2.46 -8.67 -6.91
C TYR A 1 2.33 -7.17 -6.76
N VAL A 2 1.68 -6.75 -5.67
CA VAL A 2 1.69 -5.37 -5.17
C VAL A 2 2.21 -5.40 -3.73
N VAL A 3 3.15 -4.53 -3.42
CA VAL A 3 3.63 -4.31 -2.07
C VAL A 3 3.22 -2.90 -1.63
N ALA A 4 2.52 -2.79 -0.52
CA ALA A 4 2.20 -1.49 0.07
C ALA A 4 2.86 -1.34 1.43
N LEU A 5 3.34 -0.14 1.71
CA LEU A 5 3.89 0.27 2.98
C LEU A 5 3.04 1.39 3.56
N ASP A 6 2.47 1.16 4.72
CA ASP A 6 1.94 2.16 5.64
C ASP A 6 3.02 2.50 6.68
N ILE A 7 3.34 3.77 6.84
CA ILE A 7 4.48 4.20 7.68
C ILE A 7 3.99 4.68 9.04
N GLY A 8 4.32 3.91 10.07
CA GLY A 8 4.14 4.28 11.47
C GLY A 8 5.37 4.96 12.08
N GLY A 9 5.40 5.02 13.39
CA GLY A 9 6.50 5.59 14.15
C GLY A 9 7.57 4.56 14.56
N ARG A 10 8.75 5.06 14.90
CA ARG A 10 9.86 4.25 15.41
C ARG A 10 9.75 3.88 16.90
N ASN A 11 8.93 4.61 17.62
CA ASN A 11 8.75 4.38 19.06
C ASN A 11 7.82 3.18 19.29
N PRO A 12 8.11 2.27 20.23
CA PRO A 12 7.21 1.14 20.56
C PRO A 12 5.78 1.53 20.99
N ASN A 13 5.56 2.78 21.36
CA ASN A 13 4.23 3.31 21.69
C ASN A 13 3.55 4.05 20.55
N ALA A 14 4.19 4.15 19.39
CA ALA A 14 3.61 4.74 18.17
C ALA A 14 2.90 3.68 17.33
N ASP A 15 2.19 4.12 16.29
CA ASP A 15 1.62 3.22 15.29
C ASP A 15 2.73 2.41 14.60
N TYR A 16 2.40 1.21 14.16
CA TYR A 16 3.34 0.33 13.49
C TYR A 16 3.52 0.73 12.03
N SER A 17 4.73 0.51 11.53
CA SER A 17 4.90 0.40 10.09
C SER A 17 4.48 -0.98 9.63
N VAL A 18 3.68 -1.05 8.55
CA VAL A 18 3.16 -2.29 8.02
C VAL A 18 3.44 -2.41 6.52
N ILE A 19 4.06 -3.52 6.14
CA ILE A 19 4.19 -3.93 4.74
C ILE A 19 3.18 -5.04 4.46
N SER A 20 2.38 -4.85 3.41
CA SER A 20 1.43 -5.83 2.89
C SER A 20 1.80 -6.26 1.50
N VAL A 21 1.73 -7.56 1.22
CA VAL A 21 1.97 -8.13 -0.11
C VAL A 21 0.70 -8.77 -0.63
N ILE A 22 0.21 -8.27 -1.77
CA ILE A 22 -0.95 -8.80 -2.47
C ILE A 22 -0.49 -9.63 -3.67
N ASP A 23 -0.92 -10.88 -3.69
CA ASP A 23 -0.82 -11.75 -4.87
C ASP A 23 -2.04 -11.53 -5.76
N ARG A 24 -1.77 -11.39 -7.06
CA ARG A 24 -2.76 -11.19 -8.12
C ARG A 24 -2.81 -12.35 -9.11
N ALA A 25 -2.00 -13.40 -8.91
CA ALA A 25 -1.86 -14.48 -9.88
C ALA A 25 -3.19 -15.18 -10.18
N ALA A 26 -4.02 -15.41 -9.15
CA ALA A 26 -5.33 -16.04 -9.31
C ALA A 26 -6.29 -15.27 -10.25
N MET A 27 -6.08 -13.95 -10.43
CA MET A 27 -6.92 -13.15 -11.33
C MET A 27 -6.75 -13.52 -12.81
N ILE A 28 -5.67 -14.21 -13.19
CA ILE A 28 -5.45 -14.73 -14.56
C ILE A 28 -6.58 -15.69 -14.93
N ASP A 29 -7.01 -16.51 -13.97
CA ASP A 29 -8.04 -17.54 -14.16
C ASP A 29 -9.41 -17.09 -13.60
N GLY A 30 -9.62 -15.78 -13.42
CA GLY A 30 -10.87 -15.24 -12.89
C GLY A 30 -11.04 -15.39 -11.38
N GLY A 31 -9.98 -15.74 -10.66
CA GLY A 31 -9.94 -15.74 -9.19
C GLY A 31 -9.80 -14.34 -8.62
N VAL A 32 -9.51 -14.25 -7.32
CA VAL A 32 -9.45 -13.00 -6.57
C VAL A 32 -8.06 -12.77 -5.97
N GLU A 33 -7.81 -11.55 -5.56
CA GLU A 33 -6.59 -11.14 -4.90
C GLU A 33 -6.46 -11.78 -3.51
N GLU A 34 -5.23 -12.07 -3.10
CA GLU A 34 -4.93 -12.62 -1.77
C GLU A 34 -3.78 -11.88 -1.11
N CYS A 35 -3.90 -11.59 0.19
CA CYS A 35 -2.75 -11.16 0.96
C CYS A 35 -1.92 -12.36 1.41
N ILE A 36 -0.68 -12.42 0.94
CA ILE A 36 0.22 -13.55 1.17
C ILE A 36 1.33 -13.27 2.18
N ALA A 37 1.60 -12.01 2.50
CA ALA A 37 2.58 -11.65 3.52
C ALA A 37 2.23 -10.32 4.22
N THR A 38 2.54 -10.28 5.52
CA THR A 38 2.41 -9.10 6.38
C THR A 38 3.68 -8.94 7.22
N TYR A 39 4.27 -7.77 7.13
CA TYR A 39 5.34 -7.33 8.05
C TYR A 39 4.83 -6.19 8.90
N ARG A 40 5.01 -6.27 10.21
CA ARG A 40 4.62 -5.25 11.19
C ARG A 40 5.80 -4.99 12.13
N PHE A 41 6.27 -3.76 12.19
CA PHE A 41 7.51 -3.41 12.90
C PHE A 41 7.59 -1.92 13.25
N HIS A 42 8.61 -1.56 14.05
CA HIS A 42 9.03 -0.18 14.30
C HIS A 42 10.48 -0.01 13.84
N LEU A 43 10.73 0.86 12.89
CA LEU A 43 12.06 1.24 12.39
C LEU A 43 12.07 2.74 12.05
N ASP A 44 13.25 3.30 11.88
CA ASP A 44 13.38 4.64 11.31
C ASP A 44 12.84 4.66 9.87
N GLN A 45 12.32 5.80 9.43
CA GLN A 45 11.56 5.89 8.18
C GLN A 45 12.35 5.46 6.95
N ASP A 46 13.62 5.83 6.86
CA ASP A 46 14.52 5.43 5.78
C ASP A 46 14.72 3.90 5.76
N LEU A 47 14.99 3.29 6.91
CA LEU A 47 15.12 1.83 7.04
C LEU A 47 13.80 1.12 6.72
N THR A 48 12.67 1.70 7.11
CA THR A 48 11.33 1.20 6.83
C THR A 48 11.09 1.12 5.32
N VAL A 49 11.39 2.18 4.59
CA VAL A 49 11.19 2.20 3.13
C VAL A 49 12.17 1.27 2.41
N TRP A 50 13.45 1.21 2.84
CA TRP A 50 14.38 0.24 2.31
C TRP A 50 13.98 -1.21 2.58
N ARG A 51 13.34 -1.48 3.74
CA ARG A 51 12.77 -2.80 4.01
C ARG A 51 11.65 -3.13 3.04
N ALA A 52 10.80 -2.17 2.69
CA ALA A 52 9.74 -2.37 1.71
C ALA A 52 10.31 -2.64 0.30
N VAL A 53 11.39 -1.96 -0.09
CA VAL A 53 12.12 -2.25 -1.34
C VAL A 53 12.63 -3.69 -1.35
N GLN A 54 13.28 -4.14 -0.27
CA GLN A 54 13.77 -5.53 -0.17
C GLN A 54 12.63 -6.55 -0.30
N VAL A 55 11.47 -6.29 0.31
CA VAL A 55 10.30 -7.15 0.18
C VAL A 55 9.76 -7.13 -1.27
N ALA A 56 9.67 -5.96 -1.89
CA ALA A 56 9.20 -5.84 -3.27
C ALA A 56 10.13 -6.57 -4.26
N GLU A 57 11.44 -6.49 -4.07
CA GLU A 57 12.42 -7.27 -4.85
C GLU A 57 12.24 -8.77 -4.67
N TRP A 58 12.05 -9.23 -3.42
CA TRP A 58 11.80 -10.64 -3.12
C TRP A 58 10.55 -11.17 -3.83
N PHE A 59 9.52 -10.35 -3.96
CA PHE A 59 8.27 -10.68 -4.67
C PHE A 59 8.32 -10.26 -6.15
N CYS A 60 9.38 -10.65 -6.85
CA CYS A 60 9.53 -10.51 -8.30
C CYS A 60 9.44 -9.06 -8.78
N HIS A 61 10.13 -8.17 -8.12
CA HIS A 61 10.16 -6.75 -8.48
C HIS A 61 8.74 -6.13 -8.49
N ALA A 62 7.98 -6.39 -7.42
CA ALA A 62 6.58 -6.00 -7.29
C ALA A 62 6.38 -4.49 -7.38
N LEU A 63 5.20 -4.04 -7.84
CA LEU A 63 4.86 -2.62 -7.73
C LEU A 63 4.82 -2.18 -6.27
N LEU A 64 5.70 -1.26 -5.88
CA LEU A 64 5.82 -0.75 -4.52
C LEU A 64 5.06 0.57 -4.36
N ALA A 65 4.06 0.56 -3.48
CA ALA A 65 3.30 1.74 -3.07
C ALA A 65 3.66 2.11 -1.62
N VAL A 66 4.32 3.24 -1.44
CA VAL A 66 4.66 3.78 -0.11
C VAL A 66 3.65 4.87 0.24
N GLU A 67 3.08 4.84 1.45
CA GLU A 67 2.26 5.95 1.92
C GLU A 67 3.13 7.20 2.13
N ALA A 68 2.73 8.30 1.48
CA ALA A 68 3.54 9.51 1.43
C ALA A 68 3.19 10.56 2.51
N ASN A 69 2.14 10.34 3.32
CA ASN A 69 1.66 11.34 4.27
C ASN A 69 2.57 11.56 5.47
N SER A 70 3.07 10.45 6.03
CA SER A 70 4.04 10.50 7.13
C SER A 70 5.36 11.13 6.72
N LEU A 71 5.49 11.27 5.44
CA LEU A 71 6.65 11.78 4.75
C LEU A 71 6.44 13.19 4.20
N ASP A 72 5.28 13.84 4.38
CA ASP A 72 4.99 15.23 3.94
C ASP A 72 4.64 16.10 5.17
N PRO A 73 5.63 16.55 5.96
CA PRO A 73 5.37 17.33 7.16
C PRO A 73 4.80 18.70 6.78
N LYS A 74 3.61 18.98 7.25
CA LYS A 74 3.08 20.33 7.29
C LYS A 74 3.90 21.17 8.27
N GLY A 75 4.98 21.77 7.79
CA GLY A 75 5.71 22.81 8.50
C GLY A 75 6.76 22.28 9.47
N GLN A 76 7.96 22.37 9.10
CA GLN A 76 9.28 22.57 9.69
C GLN A 76 10.40 21.56 9.39
N GLU A 77 10.11 20.36 8.87
CA GLU A 77 11.17 19.43 8.44
C GLU A 77 10.89 18.75 7.09
N GLY A 78 10.21 19.46 6.19
CA GLY A 78 9.61 18.97 4.93
C GLY A 78 10.54 18.41 3.86
N ASP A 79 11.82 18.32 4.12
CA ASP A 79 12.79 18.01 3.09
C ASP A 79 13.21 16.51 3.08
N HIS A 80 13.15 15.82 4.23
CA HIS A 80 13.71 14.46 4.34
C HIS A 80 12.90 13.39 3.61
N THR A 81 11.65 13.57 3.48
CA THR A 81 10.69 12.60 2.96
C THR A 81 10.64 12.48 1.45
N LEU A 82 10.54 13.63 0.78
CA LEU A 82 10.68 13.67 -0.67
C LEU A 82 12.06 13.13 -1.05
N THR A 83 13.09 13.39 -0.24
CA THR A 83 14.44 12.89 -0.41
C THR A 83 14.51 11.37 -0.30
N ILE A 84 13.78 10.73 0.62
CA ILE A 84 13.80 9.25 0.76
C ILE A 84 13.22 8.59 -0.48
N LEU A 85 12.03 9.00 -0.93
CA LEU A 85 11.41 8.44 -2.14
C LEU A 85 12.22 8.78 -3.40
N ASP A 86 12.80 9.98 -3.46
CA ASP A 86 13.68 10.39 -4.54
C ASP A 86 14.99 9.60 -4.58
N THR A 87 15.55 9.25 -3.43
CA THR A 87 16.71 8.37 -3.36
C THR A 87 16.36 6.94 -3.79
N ILE A 88 15.22 6.43 -3.32
CA ILE A 88 14.80 5.05 -3.63
C ILE A 88 14.50 4.86 -5.11
N LYS A 89 13.89 5.85 -5.79
CA LYS A 89 13.60 5.74 -7.24
C LYS A 89 14.87 5.57 -8.10
N GLU A 90 16.04 5.94 -7.60
CA GLU A 90 17.32 5.70 -8.29
C GLU A 90 17.76 4.24 -8.21
N HIS A 91 17.20 3.48 -7.28
CA HIS A 91 17.56 2.09 -7.00
C HIS A 91 16.40 1.11 -7.22
N TYR A 92 15.17 1.61 -7.28
CA TYR A 92 13.95 0.83 -7.49
C TYR A 92 13.01 1.57 -8.42
N ASP A 93 12.80 1.08 -9.61
CA ASP A 93 12.08 1.78 -10.67
C ASP A 93 10.58 1.45 -10.71
N ASN A 94 10.14 0.31 -10.11
CA ASN A 94 8.74 -0.09 -10.07
C ASN A 94 7.98 0.52 -8.88
N LEU A 95 8.09 1.85 -8.74
CA LEU A 95 7.40 2.63 -7.71
C LEU A 95 6.05 3.14 -8.21
N PHE A 96 5.03 3.02 -7.37
CA PHE A 96 3.72 3.60 -7.63
C PHE A 96 3.79 5.13 -7.73
N SER A 97 3.26 5.67 -8.83
CA SER A 97 3.09 7.12 -9.03
C SER A 97 1.61 7.48 -9.01
N ARG A 98 1.27 8.48 -8.21
CA ARG A 98 -0.08 9.05 -8.17
C ARG A 98 -0.38 10.02 -9.32
N THR A 99 0.62 10.32 -10.16
CA THR A 99 0.40 11.15 -11.34
C THR A 99 -0.29 10.32 -12.41
N ASP A 100 -1.38 10.83 -12.95
CA ASP A 100 -2.13 10.18 -14.03
C ASP A 100 -1.23 9.87 -15.23
N PRO A 101 -1.32 8.66 -15.83
CA PRO A 101 -0.50 8.28 -16.98
C PRO A 101 -0.63 9.22 -18.19
N VAL A 102 -1.79 9.86 -18.38
CA VAL A 102 -1.99 10.86 -19.45
C VAL A 102 -1.15 12.09 -19.16
N GLN A 103 -1.19 12.57 -17.90
CA GLN A 103 -0.39 13.72 -17.48
C GLN A 103 1.12 13.48 -17.58
N ILE A 104 1.57 12.24 -17.30
CA ILE A 104 2.98 11.86 -17.48
C ILE A 104 3.37 11.96 -18.96
N ARG A 105 2.51 11.48 -19.87
CA ARG A 105 2.72 11.61 -21.33
C ARG A 105 2.73 13.06 -21.81
N GLU A 106 2.02 13.94 -21.12
CA GLU A 106 2.01 15.38 -21.35
C GLU A 106 3.22 16.12 -20.73
N GLY A 107 4.19 15.37 -20.17
CA GLY A 107 5.42 15.92 -19.59
C GLY A 107 5.33 16.36 -18.13
N ARG A 108 4.25 16.03 -17.42
CA ARG A 108 4.19 16.28 -15.98
C ARG A 108 5.08 15.31 -15.21
N PRO A 109 5.79 15.76 -14.18
CA PRO A 109 6.66 14.90 -13.39
C PRO A 109 5.84 13.84 -12.62
N LYS A 110 6.41 12.65 -12.46
CA LYS A 110 5.87 11.61 -11.60
C LYS A 110 5.92 12.07 -10.13
N ARG A 111 4.81 11.88 -9.43
CA ARG A 111 4.73 12.04 -7.98
C ARG A 111 4.60 10.66 -7.34
N TYR A 112 5.68 10.20 -6.77
CA TYR A 112 5.71 8.87 -6.16
C TYR A 112 4.95 8.79 -4.84
N GLY A 113 4.59 7.57 -4.47
CA GLY A 113 3.87 7.25 -3.25
C GLY A 113 2.37 7.48 -3.31
N PHE A 114 1.66 6.81 -2.42
CA PHE A 114 0.22 6.93 -2.22
C PHE A 114 -0.05 8.06 -1.21
N HIS A 115 -0.98 8.95 -1.53
CA HIS A 115 -1.33 10.06 -0.63
C HIS A 115 -2.70 9.82 0.00
N THR A 116 -2.71 9.71 1.34
CA THR A 116 -3.92 9.52 2.13
C THR A 116 -4.42 10.87 2.66
N ASN A 117 -5.60 11.27 2.25
CA ASN A 117 -6.34 12.41 2.79
C ASN A 117 -7.79 11.97 3.07
N ALA A 118 -8.64 12.85 3.57
CA ALA A 118 -10.03 12.51 3.91
C ALA A 118 -10.79 11.87 2.74
N ALA A 119 -10.62 12.38 1.52
CA ALA A 119 -11.31 11.85 0.34
C ALA A 119 -10.75 10.49 -0.09
N SER A 120 -9.42 10.32 -0.18
CA SER A 120 -8.81 9.05 -0.53
C SER A 120 -9.02 8.00 0.56
N LYS A 121 -9.04 8.38 1.85
CA LYS A 121 -9.38 7.46 2.96
C LYS A 121 -10.81 6.93 2.83
N THR A 122 -11.77 7.79 2.50
CA THR A 122 -13.16 7.37 2.23
C THR A 122 -13.23 6.40 1.05
N ASP A 123 -12.49 6.65 -0.03
CA ASP A 123 -12.43 5.75 -1.18
C ASP A 123 -11.80 4.39 -0.81
N LEU A 124 -10.69 4.38 -0.04
CA LEU A 124 -10.08 3.16 0.46
C LEU A 124 -11.06 2.31 1.27
N VAL A 125 -11.80 2.93 2.20
CA VAL A 125 -12.80 2.24 3.03
C VAL A 125 -13.94 1.68 2.16
N THR A 126 -14.41 2.45 1.20
CA THR A 126 -15.49 2.04 0.28
C THR A 126 -15.05 0.83 -0.54
N GLN A 127 -13.83 0.86 -1.09
CA GLN A 127 -13.27 -0.24 -1.88
C GLN A 127 -13.02 -1.49 -1.03
N MET A 128 -12.49 -1.33 0.18
CA MET A 128 -12.30 -2.47 1.10
C MET A 128 -13.65 -3.10 1.47
N THR A 129 -14.64 -2.29 1.84
CA THR A 129 -15.98 -2.77 2.16
C THR A 129 -16.61 -3.55 1.00
N LYS A 130 -16.47 -3.03 -0.23
CA LYS A 130 -16.96 -3.72 -1.43
C LYS A 130 -16.28 -5.09 -1.58
N ARG A 131 -14.94 -5.14 -1.50
CA ARG A 131 -14.17 -6.37 -1.65
C ARG A 131 -14.56 -7.43 -0.62
N LEU A 132 -14.78 -7.03 0.63
CA LEU A 132 -15.22 -7.95 1.69
C LEU A 132 -16.64 -8.46 1.45
N ARG A 133 -17.58 -7.60 1.05
CA ARG A 133 -18.97 -7.99 0.79
C ARG A 133 -19.13 -8.90 -0.43
N GLU A 134 -18.36 -8.65 -1.48
CA GLU A 134 -18.44 -9.39 -2.75
C GLU A 134 -17.43 -10.55 -2.81
N ILE A 135 -16.67 -10.79 -1.73
CA ILE A 135 -15.65 -11.85 -1.62
C ILE A 135 -14.63 -11.73 -2.78
N LEU A 136 -14.19 -10.51 -3.04
CA LEU A 136 -13.18 -10.22 -4.07
C LEU A 136 -11.75 -10.19 -3.54
N TYR A 137 -11.55 -10.61 -2.29
CA TYR A 137 -10.28 -10.58 -1.60
C TYR A 137 -10.21 -11.68 -0.55
N ILE A 138 -9.06 -12.36 -0.46
CA ILE A 138 -8.80 -13.38 0.55
C ILE A 138 -7.84 -12.82 1.60
N GLU A 139 -8.29 -12.77 2.86
CA GLU A 139 -7.48 -12.43 4.03
C GLU A 139 -7.26 -13.67 4.90
N ARG A 140 -5.99 -13.95 5.25
CA ARG A 140 -5.61 -15.08 6.11
C ARG A 140 -4.97 -14.64 7.42
N ASP A 141 -4.60 -13.36 7.54
CA ASP A 141 -4.01 -12.84 8.77
C ASP A 141 -5.10 -12.46 9.77
N LYS A 142 -5.17 -13.20 10.87
CA LYS A 142 -6.16 -12.93 11.93
C LYS A 142 -6.08 -11.49 12.44
N ARG A 143 -4.87 -10.89 12.51
CA ARG A 143 -4.69 -9.51 12.98
C ARG A 143 -5.37 -8.51 12.04
N ALA A 144 -5.30 -8.76 10.73
CA ALA A 144 -5.99 -7.94 9.75
C ALA A 144 -7.51 -8.06 9.89
N LEU A 145 -8.03 -9.27 10.14
CA LEU A 145 -9.46 -9.50 10.39
C LEU A 145 -9.92 -8.77 11.66
N ASP A 146 -9.12 -8.82 12.73
CA ASP A 146 -9.40 -8.10 13.98
C ASP A 146 -9.44 -6.57 13.72
N GLU A 147 -8.50 -6.01 12.94
CA GLU A 147 -8.51 -4.58 12.60
C GLU A 147 -9.69 -4.20 11.68
N ILE A 148 -10.11 -5.06 10.75
CA ILE A 148 -11.31 -4.87 9.94
C ILE A 148 -12.56 -4.79 10.81
N GLU A 149 -12.66 -5.65 11.83
CA GLU A 149 -13.79 -5.68 12.76
C GLU A 149 -13.88 -4.41 13.63
N TRP A 150 -12.72 -3.84 14.00
CA TRP A 150 -12.65 -2.65 14.86
C TRP A 150 -12.62 -1.31 14.11
N TYR A 151 -12.74 -1.34 12.78
CA TYR A 151 -12.69 -0.15 11.95
C TYR A 151 -14.08 0.46 11.77
N GLU A 152 -14.26 1.72 12.15
CA GLU A 152 -15.56 2.35 12.22
C GLU A 152 -15.60 3.77 11.63
N LEU A 153 -16.81 4.24 11.35
CA LEU A 153 -17.08 5.66 11.12
C LEU A 153 -17.27 6.34 12.47
N LYS A 154 -16.38 7.24 12.81
CA LYS A 154 -16.41 8.00 14.06
C LYS A 154 -17.48 9.10 14.05
N PRO A 155 -17.90 9.62 15.23
CA PRO A 155 -18.91 10.67 15.32
C PRO A 155 -18.55 11.98 14.59
N ASP A 156 -17.25 12.26 14.40
CA ASP A 156 -16.75 13.42 13.67
C ASP A 156 -16.76 13.22 12.14
N GLY A 157 -17.22 12.08 11.68
CA GLY A 157 -17.28 11.72 10.25
C GLY A 157 -15.95 11.17 9.69
N SER A 158 -14.91 11.01 10.50
CA SER A 158 -13.69 10.35 10.09
C SER A 158 -13.79 8.81 10.20
N TYR A 159 -12.94 8.10 9.48
CA TYR A 159 -12.79 6.65 9.62
C TYR A 159 -11.53 6.32 10.43
N GLY A 160 -11.57 5.26 11.23
CA GLY A 160 -10.44 4.76 11.97
C GLY A 160 -10.81 3.62 12.91
N ALA A 161 -9.82 3.03 13.57
CA ALA A 161 -10.05 2.02 14.58
C ALA A 161 -10.78 2.62 15.81
N VAL A 162 -11.53 1.79 16.52
CA VAL A 162 -12.09 2.13 17.83
C VAL A 162 -10.97 2.51 18.81
N GLU A 163 -11.29 3.28 19.85
CA GLU A 163 -10.30 3.76 20.81
C GLU A 163 -9.47 2.61 21.43
N GLY A 164 -8.14 2.78 21.47
CA GLY A 164 -7.19 1.79 21.99
C GLY A 164 -6.90 0.63 21.04
N LYS A 165 -7.34 0.70 19.78
CA LYS A 165 -7.03 -0.27 18.72
C LYS A 165 -6.23 0.40 17.62
N HIS A 166 -5.58 -0.44 16.79
CA HIS A 166 -4.77 -0.03 15.65
C HIS A 166 -5.52 -0.30 14.34
N ASP A 167 -5.19 0.45 13.29
CA ASP A 167 -5.68 0.25 11.91
C ASP A 167 -4.53 0.20 10.88
N ASP A 168 -3.30 -0.01 11.33
CA ASP A 168 -2.10 0.02 10.48
C ASP A 168 -2.12 -1.09 9.42
N ILE A 169 -2.52 -2.31 9.79
CA ILE A 169 -2.64 -3.44 8.86
C ILE A 169 -3.80 -3.16 7.90
N TYR A 170 -4.94 -2.69 8.40
CA TYR A 170 -6.09 -2.31 7.58
C TYR A 170 -5.70 -1.29 6.51
N MET A 171 -5.00 -0.21 6.89
CA MET A 171 -4.60 0.85 5.98
C MET A 171 -3.61 0.36 4.93
N SER A 172 -2.58 -0.39 5.33
CA SER A 172 -1.63 -1.00 4.40
C SER A 172 -2.33 -1.92 3.38
N ARG A 173 -3.33 -2.73 3.81
CA ARG A 173 -4.16 -3.56 2.93
C ARG A 173 -4.97 -2.73 1.95
N ALA A 174 -5.67 -1.72 2.47
CA ALA A 174 -6.54 -0.87 1.68
C ALA A 174 -5.76 -0.15 0.57
N ILE A 175 -4.54 0.35 0.87
CA ILE A 175 -3.65 0.95 -0.10
C ILE A 175 -3.21 -0.08 -1.14
N ALA A 176 -2.76 -1.28 -0.72
CA ALA A 176 -2.31 -2.32 -1.64
C ALA A 176 -3.41 -2.75 -2.62
N LEU A 177 -4.62 -3.00 -2.13
CA LEU A 177 -5.77 -3.38 -2.94
C LEU A 177 -6.24 -2.24 -3.86
N LYS A 178 -6.15 -0.99 -3.41
CA LYS A 178 -6.44 0.17 -4.27
C LYS A 178 -5.46 0.30 -5.41
N VAL A 179 -4.17 0.17 -5.12
CA VAL A 179 -3.11 0.22 -6.14
C VAL A 179 -3.25 -0.96 -7.12
N SER A 180 -3.55 -2.15 -6.62
CA SER A 180 -3.83 -3.32 -7.46
C SER A 180 -4.97 -3.07 -8.45
N GLN A 181 -6.03 -2.39 -8.02
CA GLN A 181 -7.16 -2.04 -8.89
C GLN A 181 -6.77 -1.11 -10.05
N LEU A 182 -5.74 -0.29 -9.85
CA LEU A 182 -5.25 0.65 -10.86
C LEU A 182 -4.30 0.01 -11.88
N MET A 183 -3.87 -1.22 -11.62
CA MET A 183 -3.02 -1.98 -12.53
C MET A 183 -3.87 -2.70 -13.57
N GLU A 184 -3.26 -2.95 -14.73
CA GLU A 184 -3.83 -3.89 -15.71
C GLU A 184 -3.99 -5.29 -15.10
N LEU A 185 -4.96 -6.06 -15.59
CA LEU A 185 -5.12 -7.45 -15.17
C LEU A 185 -3.84 -8.23 -15.50
N PRO A 186 -3.40 -9.13 -14.61
CA PRO A 186 -2.26 -9.97 -14.91
C PRO A 186 -2.60 -10.89 -16.08
N VAL A 187 -1.61 -11.15 -16.92
CA VAL A 187 -1.72 -12.05 -18.07
C VAL A 187 -0.70 -13.16 -17.94
N GLU A 188 -1.06 -14.36 -18.40
CA GLU A 188 -0.11 -15.47 -18.50
C GLU A 188 0.96 -15.14 -19.54
N LEU A 189 2.21 -15.11 -19.14
CA LEU A 189 3.33 -15.05 -20.08
C LEU A 189 3.45 -16.42 -20.75
N ARG A 190 2.90 -16.57 -21.96
CA ARG A 190 3.17 -17.75 -22.80
C ARG A 190 4.65 -17.73 -23.18
N THR A 191 5.46 -18.48 -22.47
CA THR A 191 6.80 -18.82 -22.93
C THR A 191 6.63 -19.69 -24.18
N ASN A 192 6.86 -19.13 -25.35
CA ASN A 192 7.03 -19.91 -26.58
C ASN A 192 8.33 -20.72 -26.43
N THR A 193 8.30 -21.80 -25.69
CA THR A 193 9.32 -22.83 -25.73
C THR A 193 9.08 -23.64 -27.01
N THR A 194 9.62 -23.18 -28.12
CA THR A 194 9.84 -23.99 -29.29
C THR A 194 10.97 -24.96 -28.95
N TYR A 195 10.65 -26.24 -28.76
CA TYR A 195 11.61 -27.34 -28.69
C TYR A 195 12.06 -27.65 -30.10
#